data_7329b6d3ebf6f952d852a40f6da4c0b3
#
_entry.id   7329b6d3ebf6f952d852a40f6da4c0b3
#
_cell.length_a   1.000
_cell.length_b   1.000
_cell.length_c   1.000
_cell.angle_alpha   90.00
_cell.angle_beta   90.00
_cell.angle_gamma   90.00
#
_symmetry.space_group_name_H-M   'P 1'
#
loop_
_entity.id
_entity.type
_entity.pdbx_description
1 polymer ?
#
loop_
_entity_poly.entity_id
_entity_poly.type
_entity_poly.pdbx_seq_one_letter_code
_entity_poly.pdbx_strand_id
1 'polypeptide(L)'
;MSVAVTLFARKLTQLPKTNNTDIVINGRFAPRHLPPVDQRETACPSGLSRSDWGRSIIIISELSDDIMIVMKFGGTSVANFEAITRTIFIVGSKLDQKPVVVVSALSKVTDLLYKIADTAATQDTEQTKELLGQLRERHVNLVKELLEQSPMIMEQALERVNAICDDLDKLAYAVCAVGELSDRNKAIIISNGELLSSTIICFTMNAKGIKTGFIDARTMMVTNDSYLKGEPIVDEIAQRVQGIVAQAYEGMNAVITQGFIASNMACEQTVLGRGGSDYSASLIGMAVDAERIEIWTDVDGVRTADPRKVQNTKYLEKISFEEAAEMAHFGAKVLHPLTIEPAVKKNIPLYVLNSMNPSGKGTAILRNELIEDGVKSVSFKENIKVINIFSMRMINTSGFLRRVFEIFSENRVSVDLISTSEANISVTVDAGEKIDRTVAELSEFCDVIVDDDKAQVSVIGKNIVRLNGMLKKTFAPLKRTNVYMISQGASFVNISFVVDREELTEVVQDLHDHLFDNPEELEAF
;
A
#
# COMPACT_ATOMS: atom_id res chain seq x y z
N MET A 1 -32.57 -18.53 25.16
CA MET A 1 -32.65 -18.47 23.68
C MET A 1 -31.82 -19.60 23.10
N SER A 2 -32.38 -20.81 23.10
CA SER A 2 -31.70 -22.03 22.71
C SER A 2 -32.71 -22.97 22.03
N VAL A 3 -33.26 -22.59 20.86
CA VAL A 3 -34.15 -23.43 20.05
C VAL A 3 -33.96 -23.22 18.53
N ALA A 4 -33.21 -22.22 18.06
CA ALA A 4 -33.08 -21.90 16.64
C ALA A 4 -31.87 -22.54 15.92
N VAL A 5 -30.94 -23.18 16.63
CA VAL A 5 -29.73 -23.77 16.04
C VAL A 5 -29.88 -25.26 15.70
N THR A 6 -30.91 -25.93 16.23
CA THR A 6 -31.07 -27.39 16.07
C THR A 6 -31.91 -27.82 14.84
N LEU A 7 -32.48 -26.88 14.10
CA LEU A 7 -33.36 -27.19 12.94
C LEU A 7 -32.66 -27.09 11.57
N PHE A 8 -31.41 -26.59 11.49
CA PHE A 8 -30.68 -26.51 10.22
C PHE A 8 -29.74 -27.70 9.96
N ALA A 9 -29.43 -28.49 10.99
CA ALA A 9 -28.55 -29.66 10.88
C ALA A 9 -29.24 -30.98 10.49
N ARG A 10 -30.56 -31.01 10.34
CA ARG A 10 -31.36 -32.24 10.06
C ARG A 10 -31.89 -32.38 8.63
N LYS A 11 -31.51 -31.50 7.70
CA LYS A 11 -31.99 -31.55 6.29
C LYS A 11 -30.93 -31.93 5.25
N LEU A 12 -29.72 -32.32 5.64
CA LEU A 12 -28.64 -32.70 4.72
C LEU A 12 -28.24 -34.17 4.72
N THR A 13 -29.04 -35.06 5.30
CA THR A 13 -28.75 -36.52 5.37
C THR A 13 -29.76 -37.40 4.69
N GLN A 14 -30.44 -36.95 3.64
CA GLN A 14 -31.23 -37.86 2.80
C GLN A 14 -31.21 -37.43 1.34
N LEU A 15 -30.19 -37.86 0.60
CA LEU A 15 -30.25 -38.04 -0.84
C LEU A 15 -29.54 -39.36 -1.20
N PRO A 16 -30.13 -40.21 -2.03
CA PRO A 16 -29.66 -41.56 -2.31
C PRO A 16 -28.51 -41.54 -3.33
N LYS A 17 -27.55 -42.45 -3.15
CA LYS A 17 -26.53 -42.81 -4.14
C LYS A 17 -27.20 -43.50 -5.32
N THR A 18 -27.07 -42.96 -6.54
CA THR A 18 -27.25 -43.72 -7.78
C THR A 18 -26.08 -43.50 -8.72
N ASN A 19 -25.64 -44.62 -9.27
CA ASN A 19 -24.54 -44.81 -10.23
C ASN A 19 -24.86 -44.21 -11.62
N ASN A 20 -23.75 -43.85 -12.29
CA ASN A 20 -23.57 -43.83 -13.76
C ASN A 20 -24.79 -43.69 -14.65
N THR A 21 -24.79 -42.64 -15.48
CA THR A 21 -24.92 -42.78 -16.95
C THR A 21 -24.85 -41.43 -17.65
N ASP A 22 -24.22 -41.46 -18.81
CA ASP A 22 -24.05 -40.42 -19.80
C ASP A 22 -25.29 -39.56 -20.07
N ILE A 23 -25.13 -38.23 -20.08
CA ILE A 23 -26.07 -37.33 -20.73
C ILE A 23 -25.33 -36.47 -21.76
N VAL A 24 -25.54 -36.86 -23.03
CA VAL A 24 -25.28 -36.05 -24.22
C VAL A 24 -26.38 -34.97 -24.27
N ILE A 25 -26.00 -33.70 -24.23
CA ILE A 25 -26.93 -32.61 -24.58
C ILE A 25 -26.41 -31.91 -25.83
N ASN A 26 -27.07 -32.21 -26.95
CA ASN A 26 -27.06 -31.44 -28.17
C ASN A 26 -27.88 -30.15 -27.98
N GLY A 27 -27.24 -28.98 -28.12
CA GLY A 27 -27.88 -27.68 -28.17
C GLY A 27 -27.12 -26.71 -29.02
N ARG A 28 -27.44 -26.65 -30.34
CA ARG A 28 -26.95 -25.65 -31.27
C ARG A 28 -27.49 -24.28 -30.91
N PHE A 29 -26.62 -23.31 -30.65
CA PHE A 29 -26.94 -21.89 -30.78
C PHE A 29 -26.04 -21.28 -31.86
N ALA A 30 -26.69 -20.63 -32.82
CA ALA A 30 -26.04 -19.96 -33.94
C ALA A 30 -25.40 -18.63 -33.48
N PRO A 31 -24.21 -18.26 -34.01
CA PRO A 31 -23.58 -16.99 -33.66
C PRO A 31 -24.24 -15.83 -34.42
N ARG A 32 -24.63 -14.79 -33.70
CA ARG A 32 -24.99 -13.49 -34.30
C ARG A 32 -23.69 -12.79 -34.73
N HIS A 33 -23.67 -12.32 -35.96
CA HIS A 33 -22.61 -11.55 -36.58
C HIS A 33 -22.30 -10.26 -35.80
N LEU A 34 -21.04 -10.11 -35.39
CA LEU A 34 -20.42 -8.84 -35.00
C LEU A 34 -19.59 -8.35 -36.21
N PRO A 35 -19.50 -7.02 -36.43
CA PRO A 35 -18.74 -6.45 -37.54
C PRO A 35 -17.23 -6.63 -37.36
N PRO A 36 -16.42 -6.65 -38.44
CA PRO A 36 -14.98 -6.89 -38.33
C PRO A 36 -14.26 -5.73 -37.66
N VAL A 37 -13.51 -6.04 -36.61
CA VAL A 37 -12.56 -5.13 -35.97
C VAL A 37 -11.25 -5.16 -36.72
N ASP A 38 -10.79 -3.98 -37.14
CA ASP A 38 -9.53 -3.74 -37.83
C ASP A 38 -8.34 -4.26 -36.99
N GLN A 39 -7.66 -5.30 -37.53
CA GLN A 39 -6.50 -5.91 -36.87
C GLN A 39 -5.26 -5.05 -37.14
N ARG A 40 -4.97 -4.12 -36.24
CA ARG A 40 -3.60 -3.63 -36.06
C ARG A 40 -3.01 -4.30 -34.83
N GLU A 41 -2.12 -5.24 -35.08
CA GLU A 41 -1.30 -5.89 -34.04
C GLU A 41 -0.43 -4.84 -33.34
N THR A 42 -0.83 -4.43 -32.16
CA THR A 42 0.07 -3.73 -31.24
C THR A 42 0.68 -4.77 -30.30
N ALA A 43 1.95 -5.08 -30.50
CA ALA A 43 2.70 -5.97 -29.63
C ALA A 43 2.81 -5.36 -28.24
N CYS A 44 2.54 -6.15 -27.20
CA CYS A 44 2.80 -5.79 -25.81
C CYS A 44 4.32 -5.62 -25.59
N PRO A 45 4.79 -4.69 -24.73
CA PRO A 45 6.22 -4.47 -24.48
C PRO A 45 6.99 -5.70 -24.00
N SER A 46 6.30 -6.78 -23.58
CA SER A 46 6.87 -8.06 -23.16
C SER A 46 7.25 -9.01 -24.33
N GLY A 47 6.98 -8.64 -25.58
CA GLY A 47 7.24 -9.48 -26.74
C GLY A 47 6.28 -10.65 -26.95
N LEU A 48 5.21 -10.75 -26.12
CA LEU A 48 4.17 -11.78 -26.26
C LEU A 48 3.01 -11.26 -27.12
N SER A 49 2.58 -12.03 -28.13
CA SER A 49 1.46 -11.69 -28.99
C SER A 49 0.12 -12.04 -28.32
N ARG A 50 -0.97 -11.34 -28.69
CA ARG A 50 -2.34 -11.66 -28.21
C ARG A 50 -2.78 -13.10 -28.48
N SER A 51 -2.18 -13.80 -29.43
CA SER A 51 -2.46 -15.20 -29.77
C SER A 51 -1.96 -16.18 -28.70
N ASP A 52 -0.95 -15.77 -27.89
CA ASP A 52 -0.37 -16.64 -26.87
C ASP A 52 -1.21 -16.67 -25.59
N TRP A 53 -2.07 -15.66 -25.38
CA TRP A 53 -2.99 -15.59 -24.23
C TRP A 53 -4.20 -16.53 -24.33
N GLY A 54 -4.61 -16.91 -25.56
CA GLY A 54 -5.78 -17.75 -25.78
C GLY A 54 -5.57 -19.25 -25.59
N ARG A 55 -4.33 -19.71 -25.39
CA ARG A 55 -3.98 -21.13 -25.25
C ARG A 55 -3.58 -21.57 -23.87
N SER A 56 -3.50 -20.66 -22.91
CA SER A 56 -3.18 -20.96 -21.49
C SER A 56 -4.42 -21.09 -20.63
N ILE A 57 -5.49 -21.70 -21.15
CA ILE A 57 -6.68 -21.99 -20.35
C ILE A 57 -6.66 -23.46 -19.96
N ILE A 58 -6.67 -23.66 -18.64
CA ILE A 58 -7.01 -24.87 -17.92
C ILE A 58 -5.94 -25.97 -17.93
N ILE A 59 -4.91 -25.77 -17.12
CA ILE A 59 -4.48 -26.80 -16.21
C ILE A 59 -4.79 -26.25 -14.81
N ILE A 60 -5.96 -26.54 -14.29
CA ILE A 60 -6.15 -26.61 -12.84
C ILE A 60 -5.38 -27.87 -12.44
N SER A 61 -4.05 -27.77 -12.39
CA SER A 61 -3.25 -28.70 -11.60
C SER A 61 -3.62 -28.38 -10.16
N GLU A 62 -4.07 -29.36 -9.41
CA GLU A 62 -4.11 -29.37 -7.96
C GLU A 62 -2.89 -28.59 -7.48
N LEU A 63 -3.09 -27.35 -6.98
CA LEU A 63 -2.11 -26.65 -6.20
C LEU A 63 -1.86 -27.61 -5.04
N SER A 64 -0.72 -28.28 -5.04
CA SER A 64 -0.21 -28.99 -3.87
C SER A 64 -0.35 -28.03 -2.69
N ASP A 65 -0.57 -28.54 -1.47
CA ASP A 65 -0.61 -27.79 -0.19
C ASP A 65 0.72 -27.07 0.10
N ASP A 66 1.34 -26.50 -0.90
CA ASP A 66 2.63 -25.82 -0.87
C ASP A 66 2.45 -24.41 -0.29
N ILE A 67 2.85 -24.26 0.93
CA ILE A 67 2.88 -23.01 1.68
C ILE A 67 3.72 -21.98 0.92
N MET A 68 3.10 -20.87 0.49
CA MET A 68 3.80 -19.73 -0.11
C MET A 68 3.79 -18.54 0.84
N ILE A 69 4.89 -17.78 0.85
CA ILE A 69 4.95 -16.49 1.55
C ILE A 69 5.28 -15.37 0.57
N VAL A 70 4.78 -14.18 0.84
CA VAL A 70 5.16 -12.98 0.08
C VAL A 70 6.06 -12.12 0.94
N MET A 71 7.24 -11.78 0.42
CA MET A 71 8.25 -10.99 1.12
C MET A 71 8.50 -9.68 0.36
N LYS A 72 8.07 -8.55 0.91
CA LYS A 72 8.32 -7.25 0.30
C LYS A 72 9.51 -6.57 0.99
N PHE A 73 10.44 -6.06 0.19
CA PHE A 73 11.60 -5.30 0.67
C PHE A 73 11.51 -3.83 0.23
N GLY A 74 11.50 -2.91 1.21
CA GLY A 74 11.48 -1.47 0.99
C GLY A 74 12.81 -0.93 0.42
N GLY A 75 12.81 0.32 -0.06
CA GLY A 75 13.98 0.92 -0.69
C GLY A 75 15.23 0.99 0.22
N THR A 76 15.06 1.14 1.53
CA THR A 76 16.15 1.08 2.52
C THR A 76 16.73 -0.33 2.67
N SER A 77 15.90 -1.36 2.51
CA SER A 77 16.30 -2.77 2.57
C SER A 77 17.09 -3.23 1.33
N VAL A 78 17.06 -2.46 0.25
CA VAL A 78 17.77 -2.75 -1.01
C VAL A 78 18.70 -1.61 -1.45
N ALA A 79 19.07 -0.69 -0.55
CA ALA A 79 19.71 0.59 -0.86
C ALA A 79 21.13 0.49 -1.46
N ASN A 80 21.89 -0.52 -1.08
CA ASN A 80 23.32 -0.69 -1.38
C ASN A 80 23.73 -2.17 -1.28
N PHE A 81 25.01 -2.45 -1.43
CA PHE A 81 25.61 -3.80 -1.35
C PHE A 81 25.21 -4.56 -0.08
N GLU A 82 25.40 -3.94 1.09
CA GLU A 82 25.15 -4.58 2.38
C GLU A 82 23.65 -4.89 2.56
N ALA A 83 22.79 -3.94 2.16
CA ALA A 83 21.34 -4.09 2.24
C ALA A 83 20.83 -5.22 1.34
N ILE A 84 21.29 -5.29 0.09
CA ILE A 84 20.94 -6.36 -0.84
C ILE A 84 21.48 -7.70 -0.35
N THR A 85 22.70 -7.74 0.16
CA THR A 85 23.29 -8.98 0.73
C THR A 85 22.46 -9.51 1.90
N ARG A 86 22.00 -8.64 2.80
CA ARG A 86 21.06 -9.02 3.88
C ARG A 86 19.72 -9.51 3.34
N THR A 87 19.14 -8.79 2.37
CA THR A 87 17.90 -9.21 1.71
C THR A 87 18.00 -10.60 1.14
N ILE A 88 19.09 -10.90 0.42
CA ILE A 88 19.34 -12.24 -0.14
C ILE A 88 19.51 -13.30 0.98
N PHE A 89 20.18 -12.96 2.06
CA PHE A 89 20.32 -13.86 3.23
C PHE A 89 18.95 -14.15 3.87
N ILE A 90 18.10 -13.13 4.05
CA ILE A 90 16.75 -13.28 4.59
C ILE A 90 15.89 -14.18 3.69
N VAL A 91 15.89 -13.93 2.38
CA VAL A 91 15.17 -14.79 1.41
C VAL A 91 15.73 -16.21 1.42
N GLY A 92 17.06 -16.36 1.43
CA GLY A 92 17.74 -17.65 1.46
C GLY A 92 17.40 -18.50 2.69
N SER A 93 17.06 -17.87 3.81
CA SER A 93 16.65 -18.58 5.05
C SER A 93 15.21 -19.11 5.02
N LYS A 94 14.43 -18.81 3.96
CA LYS A 94 12.99 -19.11 3.85
C LYS A 94 12.60 -19.82 2.55
N LEU A 95 13.57 -20.43 1.85
CA LEU A 95 13.33 -21.08 0.55
C LEU A 95 12.36 -22.26 0.62
N ASP A 96 12.26 -22.91 1.77
CA ASP A 96 11.30 -23.98 2.07
C ASP A 96 9.84 -23.50 2.08
N GLN A 97 9.61 -22.18 2.21
CA GLN A 97 8.30 -21.55 2.25
C GLN A 97 7.94 -20.88 0.91
N LYS A 98 8.61 -21.23 -0.17
CA LYS A 98 8.36 -20.70 -1.52
C LYS A 98 8.15 -19.18 -1.56
N PRO A 99 9.18 -18.36 -1.30
CA PRO A 99 9.04 -16.91 -1.20
C PRO A 99 8.81 -16.25 -2.55
N VAL A 100 7.73 -15.47 -2.67
CA VAL A 100 7.53 -14.47 -3.73
C VAL A 100 8.09 -13.14 -3.24
N VAL A 101 9.20 -12.71 -3.83
CA VAL A 101 9.93 -11.52 -3.42
C VAL A 101 9.47 -10.30 -4.22
N VAL A 102 8.96 -9.28 -3.52
CA VAL A 102 8.52 -8.00 -4.10
C VAL A 102 9.51 -6.91 -3.68
N VAL A 103 10.12 -6.23 -4.63
CA VAL A 103 11.13 -5.21 -4.31
C VAL A 103 10.73 -3.82 -4.77
N SER A 104 11.08 -2.82 -3.97
CA SER A 104 11.01 -1.40 -4.33
C SER A 104 12.28 -0.95 -5.06
N ALA A 105 12.26 0.24 -5.65
CA ALA A 105 13.47 0.91 -6.11
C ALA A 105 14.50 1.06 -4.98
N LEU A 106 15.78 1.20 -5.30
CA LEU A 106 16.82 1.55 -4.32
C LEU A 106 16.46 2.88 -3.64
N SER A 107 16.83 3.02 -2.35
CA SER A 107 16.55 4.24 -1.58
C SER A 107 16.87 5.52 -2.37
N LYS A 108 15.94 6.49 -2.40
CA LYS A 108 16.02 7.78 -3.10
C LYS A 108 16.08 7.70 -4.64
N VAL A 109 16.00 6.51 -5.25
CA VAL A 109 15.99 6.39 -6.72
C VAL A 109 14.66 6.88 -7.29
N THR A 110 13.55 6.61 -6.64
CA THR A 110 12.24 7.12 -7.08
C THR A 110 12.21 8.65 -7.10
N ASP A 111 12.77 9.32 -6.07
CA ASP A 111 12.90 10.78 -6.02
C ASP A 111 13.78 11.31 -7.15
N LEU A 112 14.89 10.61 -7.45
CA LEU A 112 15.78 10.95 -8.57
C LEU A 112 15.04 10.83 -9.91
N LEU A 113 14.24 9.80 -10.10
CA LEU A 113 13.45 9.60 -11.33
C LEU A 113 12.34 10.65 -11.49
N TYR A 114 11.68 11.06 -10.41
CA TYR A 114 10.78 12.22 -10.45
C TYR A 114 11.53 13.49 -10.88
N LYS A 115 12.72 13.73 -10.30
CA LYS A 115 13.55 14.89 -10.66
C LYS A 115 13.98 14.83 -12.13
N ILE A 116 14.36 13.65 -12.66
CA ILE A 116 14.68 13.46 -14.08
C ILE A 116 13.47 13.84 -14.95
N ALA A 117 12.28 13.32 -14.62
CA ALA A 117 11.06 13.59 -15.38
C ALA A 117 10.71 15.09 -15.39
N ASP A 118 10.74 15.73 -14.22
CA ASP A 118 10.39 17.15 -14.06
C ASP A 118 11.43 18.05 -14.73
N THR A 119 12.75 17.74 -14.61
CA THR A 119 13.83 18.48 -15.28
C THR A 119 13.75 18.34 -16.81
N ALA A 120 13.47 17.13 -17.31
CA ALA A 120 13.29 16.94 -18.76
C ALA A 120 12.12 17.80 -19.31
N ALA A 121 11.04 17.94 -18.57
CA ALA A 121 9.92 18.80 -18.96
C ALA A 121 10.27 20.29 -19.04
N THR A 122 11.30 20.74 -18.33
CA THR A 122 11.81 22.13 -18.44
C THR A 122 12.81 22.34 -19.59
N GLN A 123 13.04 21.32 -20.40
CA GLN A 123 13.98 21.33 -21.54
C GLN A 123 15.47 21.55 -21.15
N ASP A 124 15.82 21.34 -19.89
CA ASP A 124 17.21 21.41 -19.43
C ASP A 124 17.96 20.11 -19.75
N THR A 125 18.51 20.03 -20.97
CA THR A 125 19.18 18.85 -21.51
C THR A 125 20.43 18.49 -20.72
N GLU A 126 21.23 19.48 -20.28
CA GLU A 126 22.49 19.22 -19.57
C GLU A 126 22.21 18.65 -18.17
N GLN A 127 21.28 19.24 -17.41
CA GLN A 127 20.91 18.73 -16.11
C GLN A 127 20.22 17.37 -16.20
N THR A 128 19.37 17.15 -17.22
CA THR A 128 18.74 15.84 -17.48
C THR A 128 19.80 14.77 -17.72
N LYS A 129 20.79 15.06 -18.55
CA LYS A 129 21.92 14.16 -18.83
C LYS A 129 22.75 13.84 -17.59
N GLU A 130 23.03 14.83 -16.76
CA GLU A 130 23.75 14.63 -15.49
C GLU A 130 23.00 13.68 -14.55
N LEU A 131 21.68 13.90 -14.36
CA LEU A 131 20.85 13.07 -13.50
C LEU A 131 20.72 11.63 -14.01
N LEU A 132 20.56 11.42 -15.32
CA LEU A 132 20.58 10.10 -15.95
C LEU A 132 21.93 9.41 -15.76
N GLY A 133 23.04 10.15 -15.90
CA GLY A 133 24.39 9.66 -15.63
C GLY A 133 24.55 9.18 -14.18
N GLN A 134 24.10 9.95 -13.21
CA GLN A 134 24.12 9.59 -11.78
C GLN A 134 23.31 8.31 -11.52
N LEU A 135 22.12 8.18 -12.12
CA LEU A 135 21.28 6.99 -11.99
C LEU A 135 22.01 5.75 -12.53
N ARG A 136 22.54 5.83 -13.76
CA ARG A 136 23.27 4.75 -14.42
C ARG A 136 24.50 4.34 -13.65
N GLU A 137 25.36 5.30 -13.30
CA GLU A 137 26.60 5.04 -12.56
C GLU A 137 26.34 4.30 -11.25
N ARG A 138 25.34 4.74 -10.48
CA ARG A 138 24.95 4.11 -9.22
C ARG A 138 24.60 2.64 -9.41
N HIS A 139 23.78 2.31 -10.41
CA HIS A 139 23.32 0.93 -10.61
C HIS A 139 24.41 0.05 -11.23
N VAL A 140 25.21 0.58 -12.16
CA VAL A 140 26.36 -0.12 -12.74
C VAL A 140 27.42 -0.45 -11.68
N ASN A 141 27.74 0.50 -10.80
CA ASN A 141 28.71 0.28 -9.72
C ASN A 141 28.20 -0.77 -8.74
N LEU A 142 26.91 -0.74 -8.40
CA LEU A 142 26.29 -1.74 -7.53
C LEU A 142 26.33 -3.14 -8.14
N VAL A 143 26.09 -3.29 -9.46
CA VAL A 143 26.23 -4.58 -10.16
C VAL A 143 27.65 -5.10 -10.07
N LYS A 144 28.65 -4.25 -10.33
CA LYS A 144 30.08 -4.62 -10.27
C LYS A 144 30.48 -5.11 -8.87
N GLU A 145 30.01 -4.41 -7.84
CA GLU A 145 30.32 -4.75 -6.45
C GLU A 145 29.64 -6.07 -6.03
N LEU A 146 28.35 -6.26 -6.35
CA LEU A 146 27.62 -7.46 -5.97
C LEU A 146 28.07 -8.74 -6.70
N LEU A 147 28.51 -8.59 -7.95
CA LEU A 147 28.82 -9.72 -8.85
C LEU A 147 30.30 -9.84 -9.21
N GLU A 148 31.19 -9.19 -8.45
CA GLU A 148 32.66 -9.22 -8.67
C GLU A 148 33.21 -10.64 -8.82
N GLN A 149 32.67 -11.59 -8.02
CA GLN A 149 33.09 -13.00 -8.03
C GLN A 149 32.39 -13.86 -9.11
N SER A 150 31.56 -13.27 -9.94
CA SER A 150 30.75 -13.97 -10.96
C SER A 150 30.78 -13.24 -12.30
N PRO A 151 31.93 -13.16 -13.01
CA PRO A 151 32.12 -12.29 -14.18
C PRO A 151 31.11 -12.50 -15.30
N MET A 152 30.75 -13.74 -15.61
CA MET A 152 29.73 -14.05 -16.65
C MET A 152 28.34 -13.50 -16.31
N ILE A 153 27.92 -13.67 -15.05
CA ILE A 153 26.62 -13.16 -14.58
C ILE A 153 26.67 -11.64 -14.49
N MET A 154 27.79 -11.08 -14.09
CA MET A 154 28.03 -9.62 -14.05
C MET A 154 27.87 -8.99 -15.43
N GLU A 155 28.43 -9.59 -16.47
CA GLU A 155 28.31 -9.10 -17.86
C GLU A 155 26.84 -9.08 -18.31
N GLN A 156 26.10 -10.16 -18.08
CA GLN A 156 24.68 -10.24 -18.40
C GLN A 156 23.84 -9.22 -17.61
N ALA A 157 24.14 -9.03 -16.33
CA ALA A 157 23.48 -8.04 -15.50
C ALA A 157 23.76 -6.61 -15.97
N LEU A 158 25.01 -6.30 -16.34
CA LEU A 158 25.40 -4.99 -16.89
C LEU A 158 24.71 -4.72 -18.22
N GLU A 159 24.67 -5.71 -19.13
CA GLU A 159 23.94 -5.59 -20.39
C GLU A 159 22.47 -5.23 -20.16
N ARG A 160 21.80 -5.95 -19.25
CA ARG A 160 20.38 -5.71 -18.95
C ARG A 160 20.13 -4.36 -18.29
N VAL A 161 20.95 -3.99 -17.30
CA VAL A 161 20.87 -2.68 -16.61
C VAL A 161 21.10 -1.54 -17.59
N ASN A 162 22.13 -1.65 -18.48
CA ASN A 162 22.38 -0.63 -19.49
C ASN A 162 21.21 -0.52 -20.48
N ALA A 163 20.63 -1.62 -20.92
CA ALA A 163 19.47 -1.58 -21.82
C ALA A 163 18.27 -0.82 -21.19
N ILE A 164 17.99 -1.06 -19.89
CA ILE A 164 16.93 -0.31 -19.16
C ILE A 164 17.29 1.20 -19.10
N CYS A 165 18.54 1.54 -18.81
CA CYS A 165 18.98 2.93 -18.78
C CYS A 165 18.94 3.58 -20.17
N ASP A 166 19.30 2.87 -21.24
CA ASP A 166 19.25 3.39 -22.61
C ASP A 166 17.80 3.70 -23.06
N ASP A 167 16.84 2.88 -22.67
CA ASP A 167 15.42 3.13 -22.96
C ASP A 167 14.89 4.32 -22.14
N LEU A 168 15.32 4.45 -20.88
CA LEU A 168 15.01 5.63 -20.06
C LEU A 168 15.61 6.90 -20.65
N ASP A 169 16.87 6.87 -21.10
CA ASP A 169 17.55 8.01 -21.73
C ASP A 169 16.78 8.49 -22.97
N LYS A 170 16.39 7.56 -23.87
CA LYS A 170 15.60 7.88 -25.07
C LYS A 170 14.30 8.60 -24.71
N LEU A 171 13.57 8.09 -23.69
CA LEU A 171 12.31 8.71 -23.27
C LEU A 171 12.53 10.07 -22.63
N ALA A 172 13.51 10.21 -21.74
CA ALA A 172 13.81 11.48 -21.07
C ALA A 172 14.24 12.55 -22.10
N TYR A 173 15.08 12.20 -23.08
CA TYR A 173 15.46 13.14 -24.15
C TYR A 173 14.27 13.46 -25.08
N ALA A 174 13.36 12.53 -25.33
CA ALA A 174 12.14 12.83 -26.09
C ALA A 174 11.24 13.84 -25.34
N VAL A 175 11.05 13.66 -24.03
CA VAL A 175 10.34 14.62 -23.18
C VAL A 175 11.03 15.98 -23.20
N CYS A 176 12.37 16.00 -23.11
CA CYS A 176 13.19 17.22 -23.13
C CYS A 176 13.03 17.97 -24.46
N ALA A 177 13.01 17.25 -25.58
CA ALA A 177 12.84 17.84 -26.92
C ALA A 177 11.45 18.45 -27.13
N VAL A 178 10.40 17.82 -26.58
CA VAL A 178 9.01 18.30 -26.69
C VAL A 178 8.68 19.37 -25.65
N GLY A 179 9.25 19.29 -24.43
CA GLY A 179 8.97 20.17 -23.31
C GLY A 179 7.62 19.86 -22.63
N GLU A 180 7.05 18.68 -22.90
CA GLU A 180 5.78 18.24 -22.32
C GLU A 180 5.94 16.86 -21.67
N LEU A 181 5.49 16.74 -20.41
CA LEU A 181 5.50 15.51 -19.63
C LEU A 181 4.07 15.05 -19.36
N SER A 182 3.60 14.08 -20.15
CA SER A 182 2.31 13.44 -19.87
C SER A 182 2.42 12.50 -18.65
N ASP A 183 1.29 12.26 -17.96
CA ASP A 183 1.23 11.29 -16.85
C ASP A 183 1.70 9.89 -17.26
N ARG A 184 1.42 9.49 -18.49
CA ARG A 184 1.91 8.23 -19.08
C ARG A 184 3.44 8.19 -19.14
N ASN A 185 4.08 9.21 -19.71
CA ASN A 185 5.53 9.27 -19.80
C ASN A 185 6.17 9.36 -18.40
N LYS A 186 5.54 10.10 -17.49
CA LYS A 186 5.98 10.17 -16.09
C LYS A 186 5.91 8.80 -15.41
N ALA A 187 4.84 8.04 -15.58
CA ALA A 187 4.71 6.68 -15.05
C ALA A 187 5.81 5.75 -15.57
N ILE A 188 6.13 5.82 -16.88
CA ILE A 188 7.22 5.02 -17.47
C ILE A 188 8.57 5.40 -16.87
N ILE A 189 8.89 6.69 -16.75
CA ILE A 189 10.16 7.16 -16.19
C ILE A 189 10.34 6.66 -14.76
N ILE A 190 9.35 6.90 -13.88
CA ILE A 190 9.48 6.57 -12.46
C ILE A 190 9.51 5.08 -12.14
N SER A 191 8.99 4.25 -13.04
CA SER A 191 8.99 2.78 -12.87
C SER A 191 10.36 2.13 -13.07
N ASN A 192 11.32 2.84 -13.67
CA ASN A 192 12.64 2.26 -13.95
C ASN A 192 13.41 1.91 -12.67
N GLY A 193 13.08 2.54 -11.54
CA GLY A 193 13.72 2.22 -10.26
C GLY A 193 13.50 0.78 -9.84
N GLU A 194 12.27 0.31 -9.89
CA GLU A 194 11.89 -1.06 -9.52
C GLU A 194 12.35 -2.07 -10.58
N LEU A 195 12.36 -1.70 -11.86
CA LEU A 195 12.92 -2.55 -12.92
C LEU A 195 14.42 -2.78 -12.73
N LEU A 196 15.17 -1.73 -12.41
CA LEU A 196 16.61 -1.80 -12.15
C LEU A 196 16.91 -2.62 -10.89
N SER A 197 16.26 -2.32 -9.76
CA SER A 197 16.51 -3.01 -8.49
C SER A 197 16.17 -4.51 -8.56
N SER A 198 15.02 -4.87 -9.10
CA SER A 198 14.60 -6.28 -9.24
C SER A 198 15.52 -7.06 -10.17
N THR A 199 15.98 -6.44 -11.26
CA THR A 199 16.95 -7.03 -12.18
C THR A 199 18.27 -7.35 -11.46
N ILE A 200 18.85 -6.37 -10.76
CA ILE A 200 20.12 -6.54 -10.03
C ILE A 200 20.00 -7.64 -8.98
N ILE A 201 18.93 -7.61 -8.19
CA ILE A 201 18.72 -8.59 -7.11
C ILE A 201 18.52 -9.99 -7.68
N CYS A 202 17.77 -10.16 -8.79
CA CYS A 202 17.58 -11.45 -9.45
C CYS A 202 18.91 -12.07 -9.89
N PHE A 203 19.76 -11.30 -10.60
CA PHE A 203 21.07 -11.77 -11.01
C PHE A 203 21.96 -12.11 -9.81
N THR A 204 21.91 -11.32 -8.75
CA THR A 204 22.70 -11.56 -7.54
C THR A 204 22.24 -12.81 -6.80
N MET A 205 20.92 -13.05 -6.67
CA MET A 205 20.38 -14.29 -6.07
C MET A 205 20.84 -15.52 -6.85
N ASN A 206 20.76 -15.49 -8.19
CA ASN A 206 21.22 -16.57 -9.04
C ASN A 206 22.75 -16.79 -8.91
N ALA A 207 23.56 -15.74 -8.83
CA ALA A 207 24.99 -15.82 -8.59
C ALA A 207 25.35 -16.43 -7.23
N LYS A 208 24.48 -16.25 -6.22
CA LYS A 208 24.61 -16.87 -4.89
C LYS A 208 24.04 -18.29 -4.82
N GLY A 209 23.59 -18.88 -5.95
CA GLY A 209 23.08 -20.24 -6.03
C GLY A 209 21.60 -20.40 -5.69
N ILE A 210 20.87 -19.31 -5.47
CA ILE A 210 19.42 -19.33 -5.28
C ILE A 210 18.77 -19.23 -6.67
N LYS A 211 18.29 -20.35 -7.22
CA LYS A 211 17.57 -20.38 -8.49
C LYS A 211 16.33 -19.50 -8.40
N THR A 212 16.35 -18.36 -9.06
CA THR A 212 15.32 -17.31 -8.93
C THR A 212 14.66 -17.03 -10.27
N GLY A 213 13.34 -17.22 -10.33
CA GLY A 213 12.51 -16.83 -11.44
C GLY A 213 12.21 -15.32 -11.40
N PHE A 214 12.27 -14.65 -12.55
CA PHE A 214 11.94 -13.23 -12.69
C PHE A 214 10.56 -13.05 -13.31
N ILE A 215 9.69 -12.28 -12.68
CA ILE A 215 8.39 -11.88 -13.22
C ILE A 215 8.37 -10.38 -13.45
N ASP A 216 7.98 -9.97 -14.64
CA ASP A 216 7.67 -8.57 -14.92
C ASP A 216 6.27 -8.24 -14.36
N ALA A 217 6.18 -7.39 -13.36
CA ALA A 217 4.93 -7.04 -12.69
C ALA A 217 3.86 -6.51 -13.66
N ARG A 218 4.25 -5.87 -14.76
CA ARG A 218 3.35 -5.36 -15.80
C ARG A 218 2.53 -6.44 -16.50
N THR A 219 2.96 -7.70 -16.42
CA THR A 219 2.23 -8.83 -17.02
C THR A 219 1.10 -9.34 -16.13
N MET A 220 1.18 -9.11 -14.82
CA MET A 220 0.23 -9.64 -13.83
C MET A 220 -0.52 -8.58 -13.02
N MET A 221 0.07 -7.39 -12.81
CA MET A 221 -0.55 -6.30 -12.07
C MET A 221 -1.33 -5.40 -13.03
N VAL A 222 -2.66 -5.44 -12.94
CA VAL A 222 -3.56 -4.73 -13.86
C VAL A 222 -4.32 -3.63 -13.13
N THR A 223 -4.40 -2.44 -13.75
CA THR A 223 -5.10 -1.27 -13.21
C THR A 223 -6.08 -0.67 -14.22
N ASN A 224 -6.87 0.31 -13.76
CA ASN A 224 -7.57 1.24 -14.65
C ASN A 224 -6.57 2.15 -15.40
N ASP A 225 -7.08 3.09 -16.20
CA ASP A 225 -6.28 3.97 -17.07
C ASP A 225 -5.65 5.19 -16.34
N SER A 226 -5.66 5.22 -15.00
CA SER A 226 -4.99 6.26 -14.23
C SER A 226 -3.49 5.94 -14.13
N TYR A 227 -2.65 6.64 -14.92
CA TYR A 227 -1.23 6.31 -15.06
C TYR A 227 -0.43 6.43 -13.76
N LEU A 228 -0.66 7.48 -12.95
CA LEU A 228 0.14 7.78 -11.75
C LEU A 228 -0.48 7.27 -10.43
N LYS A 229 -1.75 6.90 -10.47
CA LYS A 229 -2.51 6.36 -9.33
C LYS A 229 -3.48 5.29 -9.82
N GLY A 230 -2.92 4.24 -10.45
CA GLY A 230 -3.71 3.15 -11.01
C GLY A 230 -4.47 2.40 -9.91
N GLU A 231 -5.78 2.26 -10.09
CA GLU A 231 -6.63 1.45 -9.22
C GLU A 231 -6.58 -0.01 -9.70
N PRO A 232 -6.18 -0.96 -8.85
CA PRO A 232 -6.08 -2.36 -9.22
C PRO A 232 -7.41 -2.98 -9.62
N ILE A 233 -7.42 -3.73 -10.73
CA ILE A 233 -8.52 -4.60 -11.14
C ILE A 233 -8.30 -5.96 -10.48
N VAL A 234 -8.81 -6.10 -9.24
CA VAL A 234 -8.46 -7.18 -8.31
C VAL A 234 -8.72 -8.58 -8.90
N ASP A 235 -9.87 -8.78 -9.56
CA ASP A 235 -10.23 -10.08 -10.13
C ASP A 235 -9.29 -10.49 -11.28
N GLU A 236 -8.90 -9.53 -12.12
CA GLU A 236 -7.95 -9.74 -13.21
C GLU A 236 -6.55 -10.07 -12.68
N ILE A 237 -6.11 -9.34 -11.63
CA ILE A 237 -4.84 -9.60 -10.95
C ILE A 237 -4.85 -11.01 -10.35
N ALA A 238 -5.89 -11.38 -9.62
CA ALA A 238 -5.99 -12.70 -9.01
C ALA A 238 -5.85 -13.84 -10.03
N GLN A 239 -6.52 -13.71 -11.18
CA GLN A 239 -6.47 -14.69 -12.25
C GLN A 239 -5.07 -14.79 -12.88
N ARG A 240 -4.41 -13.65 -13.16
CA ARG A 240 -3.09 -13.63 -13.82
C ARG A 240 -1.96 -14.09 -12.90
N VAL A 241 -1.96 -13.60 -11.65
CA VAL A 241 -0.89 -13.88 -10.68
C VAL A 241 -0.77 -15.37 -10.43
N GLN A 242 -1.88 -16.11 -10.20
CA GLN A 242 -1.83 -17.56 -9.95
C GLN A 242 -1.09 -18.32 -11.06
N GLY A 243 -1.46 -18.11 -12.32
CA GLY A 243 -0.84 -18.80 -13.44
C GLY A 243 0.63 -18.40 -13.66
N ILE A 244 0.93 -17.10 -13.60
CA ILE A 244 2.28 -16.58 -13.86
C ILE A 244 3.24 -16.97 -12.73
N VAL A 245 2.82 -16.90 -11.47
CA VAL A 245 3.67 -17.29 -10.33
C VAL A 245 3.93 -18.80 -10.35
N ALA A 246 2.90 -19.62 -10.58
CA ALA A 246 3.08 -21.07 -10.68
C ALA A 246 4.07 -21.44 -11.80
N GLN A 247 3.95 -20.86 -12.97
CA GLN A 247 4.90 -21.08 -14.09
C GLN A 247 6.31 -20.62 -13.75
N ALA A 248 6.47 -19.45 -13.10
CA ALA A 248 7.77 -18.91 -12.72
C ALA A 248 8.49 -19.76 -11.66
N TYR A 249 7.73 -20.54 -10.86
CA TYR A 249 8.28 -21.46 -9.88
C TYR A 249 8.79 -22.79 -10.46
N GLU A 250 8.51 -23.10 -11.74
CA GLU A 250 9.00 -24.34 -12.35
C GLU A 250 10.52 -24.45 -12.30
N GLY A 251 11.04 -25.31 -11.43
CA GLY A 251 12.48 -25.53 -11.20
C GLY A 251 13.22 -24.41 -10.45
N MET A 252 12.51 -23.45 -9.86
CA MET A 252 13.06 -22.33 -9.09
C MET A 252 12.84 -22.51 -7.58
N ASN A 253 13.70 -21.85 -6.79
CA ASN A 253 13.62 -21.84 -5.33
C ASN A 253 12.92 -20.60 -4.80
N ALA A 254 12.92 -19.51 -5.55
CA ALA A 254 12.27 -18.25 -5.26
C ALA A 254 11.80 -17.56 -6.56
N VAL A 255 10.88 -16.64 -6.43
CA VAL A 255 10.43 -15.78 -7.53
C VAL A 255 10.58 -14.33 -7.11
N ILE A 256 11.06 -13.46 -8.01
CA ILE A 256 11.19 -12.02 -7.75
C ILE A 256 10.40 -11.20 -8.76
N THR A 257 9.78 -10.13 -8.27
CA THR A 257 9.02 -9.17 -9.08
C THR A 257 9.16 -7.75 -8.53
N GLN A 258 8.74 -6.77 -9.32
CA GLN A 258 8.68 -5.38 -8.93
C GLN A 258 7.43 -5.10 -8.08
N GLY A 259 7.56 -4.27 -7.06
CA GLY A 259 6.42 -3.57 -6.49
C GLY A 259 6.08 -2.30 -7.26
N PHE A 260 5.02 -1.59 -6.89
CA PHE A 260 4.64 -0.27 -7.38
C PHE A 260 4.19 -0.20 -8.83
N ILE A 261 4.83 -0.92 -9.76
CA ILE A 261 4.55 -0.87 -11.19
C ILE A 261 3.44 -1.84 -11.61
N ALA A 262 2.68 -1.44 -12.62
CA ALA A 262 1.55 -2.19 -13.17
C ALA A 262 1.34 -1.83 -14.66
N SER A 263 0.31 -2.37 -15.28
CA SER A 263 -0.17 -1.95 -16.59
C SER A 263 -1.70 -1.86 -16.61
N ASN A 264 -2.26 -1.06 -17.52
CA ASN A 264 -3.70 -1.09 -17.79
C ASN A 264 -4.06 -2.25 -18.75
N MET A 265 -5.36 -2.40 -19.05
CA MET A 265 -5.84 -3.44 -19.97
C MET A 265 -5.33 -3.28 -21.42
N ALA A 266 -4.86 -2.11 -21.80
CA ALA A 266 -4.22 -1.84 -23.08
C ALA A 266 -2.70 -2.15 -23.08
N CYS A 267 -2.17 -2.74 -21.99
CA CYS A 267 -0.74 -2.98 -21.76
C CYS A 267 0.10 -1.70 -21.69
N GLU A 268 -0.51 -0.57 -21.36
CA GLU A 268 0.23 0.66 -21.09
C GLU A 268 0.65 0.70 -19.62
N GLN A 269 1.86 1.15 -19.38
CA GLN A 269 2.45 1.15 -18.04
C GLN A 269 1.79 2.16 -17.12
N THR A 270 1.43 1.71 -15.94
CA THR A 270 0.84 2.50 -14.85
C THR A 270 1.61 2.27 -13.55
N VAL A 271 1.34 3.07 -12.53
CA VAL A 271 1.87 2.88 -11.17
C VAL A 271 0.77 2.99 -10.14
N LEU A 272 0.90 2.24 -9.03
CA LEU A 272 -0.11 2.16 -7.97
C LEU A 272 -0.11 3.38 -7.01
N GLY A 273 0.80 4.34 -7.21
CA GLY A 273 0.93 5.51 -6.35
C GLY A 273 1.60 5.20 -5.00
N ARG A 274 1.30 6.02 -3.97
CA ARG A 274 1.97 5.93 -2.66
C ARG A 274 1.69 4.60 -1.96
N GLY A 275 2.73 3.98 -1.40
CA GLY A 275 2.61 2.65 -0.79
C GLY A 275 2.47 1.52 -1.80
N GLY A 276 2.64 1.80 -3.10
CA GLY A 276 2.37 0.86 -4.19
C GLY A 276 3.12 -0.47 -4.09
N SER A 277 4.35 -0.50 -3.56
CA SER A 277 5.09 -1.76 -3.39
C SER A 277 4.49 -2.66 -2.30
N ASP A 278 4.01 -2.07 -1.19
CA ASP A 278 3.32 -2.82 -0.13
C ASP A 278 1.97 -3.30 -0.66
N TYR A 279 1.28 -2.47 -1.45
CA TYR A 279 0.02 -2.83 -2.09
C TYR A 279 0.20 -3.98 -3.09
N SER A 280 1.26 -3.93 -3.92
CA SER A 280 1.62 -5.06 -4.81
C SER A 280 1.81 -6.36 -4.03
N ALA A 281 2.53 -6.32 -2.91
CA ALA A 281 2.76 -7.50 -2.08
C ALA A 281 1.45 -8.06 -1.50
N SER A 282 0.54 -7.19 -1.04
CA SER A 282 -0.77 -7.62 -0.52
C SER A 282 -1.67 -8.20 -1.60
N LEU A 283 -1.70 -7.61 -2.81
CA LEU A 283 -2.45 -8.12 -3.95
C LEU A 283 -1.92 -9.48 -4.43
N ILE A 284 -0.59 -9.63 -4.50
CA ILE A 284 0.05 -10.91 -4.84
C ILE A 284 -0.26 -11.94 -3.75
N GLY A 285 -0.09 -11.58 -2.47
CA GLY A 285 -0.39 -12.46 -1.34
C GLY A 285 -1.84 -12.96 -1.36
N MET A 286 -2.79 -12.07 -1.62
CA MET A 286 -4.19 -12.43 -1.79
C MET A 286 -4.41 -13.39 -2.97
N ALA A 287 -3.73 -13.16 -4.09
CA ALA A 287 -3.92 -13.95 -5.30
C ALA A 287 -3.34 -15.37 -5.19
N VAL A 288 -2.21 -15.55 -4.49
CA VAL A 288 -1.58 -16.87 -4.28
C VAL A 288 -2.06 -17.57 -2.99
N ASP A 289 -3.05 -17.01 -2.28
CA ASP A 289 -3.49 -17.48 -0.96
C ASP A 289 -2.30 -17.70 0.00
N ALA A 290 -1.41 -16.69 0.08
CA ALA A 290 -0.18 -16.77 0.87
C ALA A 290 -0.47 -17.07 2.35
N GLU A 291 0.38 -17.89 3.00
CA GLU A 291 0.31 -18.13 4.44
C GLU A 291 0.46 -16.82 5.23
N ARG A 292 1.35 -15.95 4.76
CA ARG A 292 1.58 -14.62 5.33
C ARG A 292 2.27 -13.67 4.34
N ILE A 293 2.19 -12.38 4.67
CA ILE A 293 2.91 -11.32 3.95
C ILE A 293 3.90 -10.69 4.91
N GLU A 294 5.17 -10.58 4.52
CA GLU A 294 6.24 -9.98 5.31
C GLU A 294 6.68 -8.66 4.67
N ILE A 295 6.52 -7.55 5.38
CA ILE A 295 6.97 -6.23 4.98
C ILE A 295 8.29 -5.93 5.69
N TRP A 296 9.38 -6.08 4.97
CA TRP A 296 10.73 -5.81 5.46
C TRP A 296 11.10 -4.34 5.23
N THR A 297 11.39 -3.64 6.32
CA THR A 297 11.67 -2.20 6.36
C THR A 297 12.88 -1.92 7.27
N ASP A 298 13.09 -0.65 7.67
CA ASP A 298 14.18 -0.18 8.54
C ASP A 298 13.76 0.05 10.00
N VAL A 299 12.55 -0.36 10.37
CA VAL A 299 12.04 -0.25 11.75
C VAL A 299 11.70 -1.62 12.34
N ASP A 300 11.91 -1.80 13.65
CA ASP A 300 11.69 -3.08 14.34
C ASP A 300 10.20 -3.45 14.53
N GLY A 301 9.29 -2.71 13.92
CA GLY A 301 7.85 -2.91 14.03
C GLY A 301 7.09 -1.60 14.33
N VAL A 302 5.81 -1.74 14.64
CA VAL A 302 4.93 -0.63 15.02
C VAL A 302 5.16 -0.27 16.49
N ARG A 303 5.14 1.02 16.82
CA ARG A 303 5.34 1.51 18.19
C ARG A 303 4.07 2.12 18.78
N THR A 304 4.05 2.26 20.09
CA THR A 304 2.96 2.91 20.84
C THR A 304 2.79 4.40 20.53
N ALA A 305 3.84 5.06 20.01
CA ALA A 305 3.81 6.42 19.45
C ALA A 305 5.03 6.64 18.54
N ASP A 306 5.10 7.79 17.86
CA ASP A 306 6.26 8.19 17.07
C ASP A 306 7.47 8.51 17.98
N PRO A 307 8.57 7.75 17.89
CA PRO A 307 9.74 7.94 18.76
C PRO A 307 10.47 9.28 18.55
N ARG A 308 10.14 10.03 17.49
CA ARG A 308 10.70 11.37 17.25
C ARG A 308 10.04 12.44 18.12
N LYS A 309 8.84 12.17 18.64
CA LYS A 309 8.05 13.08 19.47
C LYS A 309 7.90 12.58 20.92
N VAL A 310 7.85 11.27 21.11
CA VAL A 310 7.61 10.64 22.40
C VAL A 310 8.81 9.81 22.81
N GLN A 311 9.28 10.06 24.03
CA GLN A 311 10.29 9.22 24.67
C GLN A 311 9.65 7.92 25.19
N ASN A 312 10.43 6.88 25.40
CA ASN A 312 10.02 5.60 25.99
C ASN A 312 8.91 4.83 25.23
N THR A 313 8.76 5.05 23.92
CA THR A 313 7.82 4.27 23.11
C THR A 313 8.16 2.78 23.13
N LYS A 314 7.13 1.93 23.18
CA LYS A 314 7.26 0.46 23.23
C LYS A 314 6.89 -0.15 21.87
N TYR A 315 7.48 -1.29 21.53
CA TYR A 315 7.06 -2.05 20.33
C TYR A 315 5.77 -2.82 20.61
N LEU A 316 4.90 -2.87 19.62
CA LEU A 316 3.67 -3.64 19.64
C LEU A 316 3.94 -4.99 18.98
N GLU A 317 3.80 -6.08 19.74
CA GLU A 317 3.98 -7.42 19.18
C GLU A 317 2.84 -7.80 18.21
N LYS A 318 1.62 -7.38 18.54
CA LYS A 318 0.41 -7.70 17.78
C LYS A 318 -0.57 -6.52 17.75
N ILE A 319 -1.14 -6.26 16.59
CA ILE A 319 -2.24 -5.31 16.40
C ILE A 319 -3.27 -5.92 15.44
N SER A 320 -4.49 -5.40 15.46
CA SER A 320 -5.51 -5.80 14.49
C SER A 320 -5.34 -5.06 13.17
N PHE A 321 -5.98 -5.58 12.11
CA PHE A 321 -6.06 -4.87 10.84
C PHE A 321 -6.74 -3.50 10.96
N GLU A 322 -7.79 -3.41 11.79
CA GLU A 322 -8.49 -2.15 12.03
C GLU A 322 -7.60 -1.13 12.74
N GLU A 323 -6.87 -1.55 13.78
CA GLU A 323 -5.90 -0.70 14.48
C GLU A 323 -4.78 -0.25 13.54
N ALA A 324 -4.23 -1.15 12.71
CA ALA A 324 -3.20 -0.82 11.74
C ALA A 324 -3.67 0.20 10.70
N ALA A 325 -4.91 0.08 10.22
CA ALA A 325 -5.50 1.02 9.26
C ALA A 325 -5.68 2.42 9.89
N GLU A 326 -6.19 2.49 11.12
CA GLU A 326 -6.34 3.75 11.86
C GLU A 326 -4.98 4.40 12.17
N MET A 327 -4.00 3.62 12.64
CA MET A 327 -2.64 4.12 12.88
C MET A 327 -2.02 4.70 11.59
N ALA A 328 -2.18 4.00 10.47
CA ALA A 328 -1.65 4.45 9.18
C ALA A 328 -2.33 5.72 8.67
N HIS A 329 -3.65 5.86 8.88
CA HIS A 329 -4.41 7.05 8.52
C HIS A 329 -4.02 8.26 9.37
N PHE A 330 -3.84 8.05 10.68
CA PHE A 330 -3.53 9.11 11.65
C PHE A 330 -2.03 9.30 11.94
N GLY A 331 -1.16 8.98 10.98
CA GLY A 331 0.23 9.46 10.98
C GLY A 331 1.31 8.43 11.27
N ALA A 332 0.98 7.20 11.64
CA ALA A 332 1.99 6.15 11.74
C ALA A 332 2.46 5.75 10.32
N LYS A 333 3.69 6.15 9.96
CA LYS A 333 4.24 5.98 8.60
C LYS A 333 4.70 4.54 8.26
N VAL A 334 4.21 3.53 8.97
CA VAL A 334 4.69 2.16 8.81
C VAL A 334 4.03 1.44 7.63
N LEU A 335 2.73 1.68 7.41
CA LEU A 335 1.96 1.08 6.31
C LEU A 335 0.99 2.12 5.74
N HIS A 336 0.56 1.93 4.51
CA HIS A 336 -0.52 2.73 3.91
C HIS A 336 -1.85 1.97 4.05
N PRO A 337 -3.00 2.60 4.40
CA PRO A 337 -4.27 1.91 4.62
C PRO A 337 -4.70 0.98 3.47
N LEU A 338 -4.53 1.41 2.22
CA LEU A 338 -4.85 0.62 1.03
C LEU A 338 -4.02 -0.67 0.91
N THR A 339 -2.82 -0.72 1.53
CA THR A 339 -1.96 -1.91 1.45
C THR A 339 -2.49 -3.08 2.27
N ILE A 340 -3.32 -2.81 3.26
CA ILE A 340 -3.84 -3.80 4.20
C ILE A 340 -5.10 -4.48 3.63
N GLU A 341 -5.89 -3.79 2.81
CA GLU A 341 -7.20 -4.25 2.36
C GLU A 341 -7.21 -5.65 1.70
N PRO A 342 -6.30 -6.01 0.76
CA PRO A 342 -6.29 -7.35 0.19
C PRO A 342 -5.99 -8.45 1.22
N ALA A 343 -5.06 -8.19 2.16
CA ALA A 343 -4.75 -9.12 3.25
C ALA A 343 -5.95 -9.32 4.19
N VAL A 344 -6.66 -8.23 4.52
CA VAL A 344 -7.90 -8.26 5.32
C VAL A 344 -8.97 -9.14 4.67
N LYS A 345 -9.21 -8.95 3.38
CA LYS A 345 -10.23 -9.71 2.62
C LYS A 345 -10.00 -11.22 2.68
N LYS A 346 -8.75 -11.66 2.67
CA LYS A 346 -8.34 -13.08 2.73
C LYS A 346 -7.92 -13.54 4.13
N ASN A 347 -7.93 -12.65 5.12
CA ASN A 347 -7.43 -12.91 6.48
C ASN A 347 -5.98 -13.40 6.51
N ILE A 348 -5.13 -12.90 5.63
CA ILE A 348 -3.72 -13.26 5.55
C ILE A 348 -2.94 -12.45 6.59
N PRO A 349 -2.22 -13.07 7.53
CA PRO A 349 -1.37 -12.38 8.49
C PRO A 349 -0.32 -11.53 7.79
N LEU A 350 -0.13 -10.29 8.27
CA LEU A 350 0.90 -9.39 7.77
C LEU A 350 1.90 -9.10 8.87
N TYR A 351 3.18 -9.14 8.57
CA TYR A 351 4.27 -8.90 9.52
C TYR A 351 5.10 -7.70 9.07
N VAL A 352 5.34 -6.76 9.99
CA VAL A 352 6.30 -5.66 9.80
C VAL A 352 7.60 -6.06 10.49
N LEU A 353 8.67 -6.20 9.70
CA LEU A 353 9.95 -6.77 10.12
C LEU A 353 11.10 -5.84 9.75
N ASN A 354 12.17 -5.87 10.56
CA ASN A 354 13.36 -5.06 10.30
C ASN A 354 14.40 -5.84 9.50
N SER A 355 14.71 -5.38 8.30
CA SER A 355 15.77 -5.99 7.48
C SER A 355 17.17 -5.83 8.06
N MET A 356 17.39 -4.83 8.95
CA MET A 356 18.65 -4.64 9.66
C MET A 356 18.78 -5.53 10.91
N ASN A 357 17.64 -6.04 11.41
CA ASN A 357 17.55 -6.95 12.56
C ASN A 357 16.64 -8.14 12.23
N PRO A 358 17.08 -9.08 11.36
CA PRO A 358 16.23 -10.18 10.87
C PRO A 358 15.75 -11.16 11.95
N SER A 359 16.42 -11.18 13.10
CA SER A 359 16.03 -12.01 14.27
C SER A 359 14.98 -11.35 15.16
N GLY A 360 14.66 -10.07 14.93
CA GLY A 360 13.64 -9.34 15.65
C GLY A 360 12.24 -9.91 15.39
N LYS A 361 11.37 -9.88 16.40
CA LYS A 361 10.00 -10.40 16.29
C LYS A 361 9.10 -9.58 15.36
N GLY A 362 9.37 -8.27 15.21
CA GLY A 362 8.52 -7.35 14.47
C GLY A 362 7.14 -7.14 15.10
N THR A 363 6.20 -6.67 14.28
CA THR A 363 4.78 -6.54 14.65
C THR A 363 3.94 -7.42 13.74
N ALA A 364 3.12 -8.29 14.33
CA ALA A 364 2.12 -9.07 13.61
C ALA A 364 0.80 -8.30 13.52
N ILE A 365 0.26 -8.17 12.31
CA ILE A 365 -1.06 -7.57 12.03
C ILE A 365 -2.01 -8.70 11.70
N LEU A 366 -3.00 -8.90 12.55
CA LEU A 366 -3.84 -10.09 12.60
C LEU A 366 -5.34 -9.73 12.62
N ARG A 367 -6.19 -10.75 12.59
CA ARG A 367 -7.63 -10.58 12.81
C ARG A 367 -7.94 -10.12 14.22
N ASN A 368 -9.05 -9.40 14.38
CA ASN A 368 -9.50 -8.85 15.65
C ASN A 368 -9.63 -9.88 16.78
N GLU A 369 -10.08 -11.11 16.48
CA GLU A 369 -10.29 -12.16 17.48
C GLU A 369 -9.01 -12.59 18.21
N LEU A 370 -7.85 -12.34 17.61
CA LEU A 370 -6.53 -12.72 18.14
C LEU A 370 -5.86 -11.60 18.96
N ILE A 371 -6.54 -10.44 19.09
CA ILE A 371 -6.00 -9.23 19.75
C ILE A 371 -6.78 -8.95 21.03
N GLU A 372 -6.07 -8.58 22.07
CA GLU A 372 -6.65 -8.17 23.35
C GLU A 372 -7.20 -6.74 23.28
N ASP A 373 -8.31 -6.49 23.99
CA ASP A 373 -8.91 -5.16 24.12
C ASP A 373 -7.98 -4.21 24.89
N GLY A 374 -7.95 -2.93 24.51
CA GLY A 374 -7.16 -1.92 25.19
C GLY A 374 -6.44 -0.97 24.23
N VAL A 375 -5.77 0.03 24.81
CA VAL A 375 -4.99 1.03 24.07
C VAL A 375 -3.73 0.40 23.48
N LYS A 376 -3.42 0.73 22.24
CA LYS A 376 -2.24 0.28 21.52
C LYS A 376 -1.32 1.44 21.14
N SER A 377 -1.86 2.58 20.72
CA SER A 377 -1.02 3.66 20.21
C SER A 377 -1.66 5.03 20.42
N VAL A 378 -0.80 6.05 20.51
CA VAL A 378 -1.15 7.45 20.32
C VAL A 378 -0.52 7.92 19.01
N SER A 379 -1.35 8.21 18.03
CA SER A 379 -0.96 8.71 16.70
C SER A 379 -1.36 10.17 16.54
N PHE A 380 -0.76 10.89 15.58
CA PHE A 380 -1.07 12.30 15.36
C PHE A 380 -0.82 12.75 13.92
N LYS A 381 -1.52 13.80 13.49
CA LYS A 381 -1.25 14.61 12.30
C LYS A 381 -0.89 16.02 12.73
N GLU A 382 0.30 16.52 12.35
CA GLU A 382 0.84 17.80 12.82
C GLU A 382 0.22 19.02 12.16
N ASN A 383 -0.14 18.93 10.91
CA ASN A 383 -0.52 20.08 10.09
C ASN A 383 -1.89 19.82 9.51
N ILE A 384 -2.93 20.26 10.21
CA ILE A 384 -4.31 20.23 9.73
C ILE A 384 -4.93 21.62 9.80
N LYS A 385 -5.98 21.81 9.02
CA LYS A 385 -6.88 22.97 9.13
C LYS A 385 -8.23 22.50 9.63
N VAL A 386 -8.85 23.30 10.47
CA VAL A 386 -10.25 23.11 10.87
C VAL A 386 -11.11 24.12 10.12
N ILE A 387 -12.09 23.64 9.39
CA ILE A 387 -13.04 24.48 8.66
C ILE A 387 -14.36 24.41 9.43
N ASN A 388 -14.74 25.52 10.06
CA ASN A 388 -15.98 25.70 10.77
C ASN A 388 -17.02 26.37 9.87
N ILE A 389 -18.13 25.67 9.61
CA ILE A 389 -19.19 26.09 8.70
C ILE A 389 -20.45 26.31 9.55
N PHE A 390 -20.94 27.53 9.59
CA PHE A 390 -22.15 27.91 10.32
C PHE A 390 -23.27 28.30 9.37
N SER A 391 -24.48 27.78 9.59
CA SER A 391 -25.68 28.23 8.85
C SER A 391 -26.96 27.90 9.60
N MET A 392 -27.75 28.93 9.90
CA MET A 392 -29.12 28.74 10.42
C MET A 392 -30.04 28.00 9.45
N ARG A 393 -29.69 27.97 8.14
CA ARG A 393 -30.43 27.22 7.12
C ARG A 393 -30.29 25.71 7.24
N MET A 394 -29.34 25.22 8.06
CA MET A 394 -29.15 23.81 8.32
C MET A 394 -30.27 23.23 9.19
N ILE A 395 -30.85 24.06 10.07
CA ILE A 395 -31.88 23.64 11.02
C ILE A 395 -33.14 23.15 10.26
N ASN A 396 -33.54 21.92 10.54
CA ASN A 396 -34.69 21.25 9.92
C ASN A 396 -34.68 21.18 8.38
N THR A 397 -33.49 21.32 7.74
CA THR A 397 -33.37 21.28 6.29
C THR A 397 -32.71 19.96 5.85
N SER A 398 -33.44 19.14 5.12
CA SER A 398 -32.87 17.94 4.50
C SER A 398 -31.97 18.31 3.32
N GLY A 399 -30.85 17.59 3.16
CA GLY A 399 -29.93 17.77 2.03
C GLY A 399 -28.87 18.85 2.19
N PHE A 400 -28.86 19.61 3.29
CA PHE A 400 -27.84 20.63 3.54
C PHE A 400 -26.42 20.01 3.59
N LEU A 401 -26.21 18.96 4.36
CA LEU A 401 -24.94 18.24 4.43
C LEU A 401 -24.49 17.72 3.05
N ARG A 402 -25.42 17.20 2.24
CA ARG A 402 -25.11 16.77 0.88
C ARG A 402 -24.45 17.89 0.09
N ARG A 403 -25.04 19.11 0.11
CA ARG A 403 -24.51 20.25 -0.63
C ARG A 403 -23.11 20.66 -0.14
N VAL A 404 -22.90 20.64 1.17
CA VAL A 404 -21.57 20.93 1.75
C VAL A 404 -20.53 19.93 1.26
N PHE A 405 -20.78 18.63 1.39
CA PHE A 405 -19.80 17.61 0.98
C PHE A 405 -19.67 17.45 -0.55
N GLU A 406 -20.68 17.82 -1.32
CA GLU A 406 -20.62 17.93 -2.79
C GLU A 406 -19.55 18.95 -3.21
N ILE A 407 -19.48 20.11 -2.55
CA ILE A 407 -18.45 21.15 -2.79
C ILE A 407 -17.04 20.62 -2.45
N PHE A 408 -16.86 19.92 -1.32
CA PHE A 408 -15.57 19.29 -1.01
C PHE A 408 -15.15 18.27 -2.09
N SER A 409 -16.10 17.46 -2.56
CA SER A 409 -15.86 16.45 -3.60
C SER A 409 -15.50 17.07 -4.95
N GLU A 410 -16.24 18.08 -5.41
CA GLU A 410 -16.00 18.79 -6.68
C GLU A 410 -14.64 19.49 -6.69
N ASN A 411 -14.22 20.03 -5.55
CA ASN A 411 -12.90 20.63 -5.37
C ASN A 411 -11.80 19.64 -5.04
N ARG A 412 -12.10 18.33 -4.96
CA ARG A 412 -11.16 17.23 -4.64
C ARG A 412 -10.43 17.42 -3.30
N VAL A 413 -11.10 17.99 -2.31
CA VAL A 413 -10.60 18.17 -0.95
C VAL A 413 -11.04 17.00 -0.10
N SER A 414 -10.08 16.29 0.48
CA SER A 414 -10.33 15.17 1.39
C SER A 414 -10.64 15.67 2.80
N VAL A 415 -11.70 15.15 3.41
CA VAL A 415 -12.10 15.46 4.78
C VAL A 415 -11.76 14.28 5.68
N ASP A 416 -11.09 14.53 6.82
CA ASP A 416 -10.70 13.47 7.78
C ASP A 416 -11.70 13.31 8.92
N LEU A 417 -11.86 14.34 9.77
CA LEU A 417 -12.82 14.32 10.87
C LEU A 417 -14.01 15.22 10.56
N ILE A 418 -15.17 14.84 11.06
CA ILE A 418 -16.41 15.59 10.94
C ILE A 418 -17.09 15.63 12.30
N SER A 419 -17.49 16.82 12.72
CA SER A 419 -18.38 17.03 13.87
C SER A 419 -19.52 17.94 13.47
N THR A 420 -20.74 17.63 13.86
CA THR A 420 -21.92 18.42 13.52
C THR A 420 -22.76 18.74 14.75
N SER A 421 -23.39 19.93 14.72
CA SER A 421 -24.47 20.30 15.62
C SER A 421 -25.71 20.72 14.80
N GLU A 422 -26.70 21.34 15.39
CA GLU A 422 -27.90 21.75 14.68
C GLU A 422 -27.63 22.82 13.60
N ALA A 423 -26.64 23.69 13.81
CA ALA A 423 -26.34 24.81 12.92
C ALA A 423 -24.87 24.91 12.48
N ASN A 424 -24.01 24.02 12.99
CA ASN A 424 -22.57 24.03 12.72
C ASN A 424 -22.08 22.69 12.18
N ILE A 425 -21.11 22.77 11.28
CA ILE A 425 -20.30 21.64 10.81
C ILE A 425 -18.85 22.04 10.99
N SER A 426 -18.07 21.25 11.68
CA SER A 426 -16.61 21.38 11.75
C SER A 426 -15.99 20.19 11.04
N VAL A 427 -15.08 20.46 10.11
CA VAL A 427 -14.33 19.42 9.39
C VAL A 427 -12.84 19.68 9.51
N THR A 428 -12.05 18.61 9.49
CA THR A 428 -10.60 18.71 9.39
C THR A 428 -10.13 18.30 7.99
N VAL A 429 -9.11 19.00 7.49
CA VAL A 429 -8.44 18.72 6.22
C VAL A 429 -6.93 18.84 6.41
N ASP A 430 -6.14 18.14 5.59
CA ASP A 430 -4.68 18.30 5.60
C ASP A 430 -4.29 19.73 5.17
N ALA A 431 -3.29 20.32 5.84
CA ALA A 431 -2.87 21.71 5.57
C ALA A 431 -2.39 21.94 4.12
N GLY A 432 -1.93 20.88 3.45
CA GLY A 432 -1.52 20.93 2.03
C GLY A 432 -2.67 21.00 1.03
N GLU A 433 -3.91 20.82 1.45
CA GLU A 433 -5.09 20.91 0.58
C GLU A 433 -5.36 22.36 0.13
N LYS A 434 -5.68 22.51 -1.16
CA LYS A 434 -6.03 23.81 -1.75
C LYS A 434 -7.51 24.11 -1.50
N ILE A 435 -7.81 24.74 -0.37
CA ILE A 435 -9.18 24.95 0.11
C ILE A 435 -9.81 26.30 -0.31
N ASP A 436 -9.04 27.21 -0.93
CA ASP A 436 -9.52 28.57 -1.22
C ASP A 436 -10.83 28.59 -2.02
N ARG A 437 -10.93 27.74 -3.04
CA ARG A 437 -12.13 27.62 -3.85
C ARG A 437 -13.28 26.99 -3.08
N THR A 438 -13.01 25.95 -2.29
CA THR A 438 -13.98 25.29 -1.41
C THR A 438 -14.57 26.28 -0.41
N VAL A 439 -13.73 27.08 0.24
CA VAL A 439 -14.15 28.13 1.18
C VAL A 439 -14.99 29.20 0.47
N ALA A 440 -14.59 29.65 -0.71
CA ALA A 440 -15.35 30.64 -1.48
C ALA A 440 -16.76 30.13 -1.85
N GLU A 441 -16.89 28.92 -2.37
CA GLU A 441 -18.16 28.30 -2.74
C GLU A 441 -19.07 28.04 -1.52
N LEU A 442 -18.50 27.60 -0.39
CA LEU A 442 -19.24 27.45 0.87
C LEU A 442 -19.74 28.80 1.40
N SER A 443 -18.93 29.85 1.27
CA SER A 443 -19.26 31.20 1.77
C SER A 443 -20.43 31.87 1.02
N GLU A 444 -20.85 31.30 -0.10
CA GLU A 444 -22.07 31.80 -0.82
C GLU A 444 -23.37 31.57 -0.01
N PHE A 445 -23.38 30.58 0.91
CA PHE A 445 -24.58 30.18 1.65
C PHE A 445 -24.38 29.86 3.13
N CYS A 446 -23.13 29.94 3.61
CA CYS A 446 -22.71 29.68 4.99
C CYS A 446 -21.72 30.75 5.45
N ASP A 447 -21.60 30.95 6.76
CA ASP A 447 -20.44 31.61 7.35
C ASP A 447 -19.33 30.57 7.56
N VAL A 448 -18.14 30.83 7.01
CA VAL A 448 -17.01 29.89 7.04
C VAL A 448 -15.83 30.53 7.77
N ILE A 449 -15.31 29.83 8.77
CA ILE A 449 -14.10 30.20 9.49
C ILE A 449 -13.09 29.06 9.31
N VAL A 450 -11.86 29.41 8.93
CA VAL A 450 -10.75 28.48 8.81
C VAL A 450 -9.77 28.75 9.93
N ASP A 451 -9.52 27.73 10.76
CA ASP A 451 -8.49 27.75 11.79
C ASP A 451 -7.30 26.95 11.28
N ASP A 452 -6.21 27.63 11.01
CA ASP A 452 -4.90 27.04 10.68
C ASP A 452 -4.14 26.65 11.98
N ASP A 453 -2.96 26.04 11.81
CA ASP A 453 -2.05 25.68 12.91
C ASP A 453 -2.66 24.75 13.97
N LYS A 454 -3.48 23.83 13.52
CA LYS A 454 -4.05 22.77 14.34
C LYS A 454 -3.33 21.44 14.13
N ALA A 455 -3.46 20.58 15.13
CA ALA A 455 -3.00 19.21 15.09
C ALA A 455 -4.10 18.27 15.58
N GLN A 456 -4.14 17.07 14.99
CA GLN A 456 -5.04 16.01 15.43
C GLN A 456 -4.26 14.98 16.21
N VAL A 457 -4.81 14.54 17.33
CA VAL A 457 -4.32 13.43 18.15
C VAL A 457 -5.36 12.33 18.16
N SER A 458 -4.91 11.08 18.01
CA SER A 458 -5.78 9.89 17.96
C SER A 458 -5.25 8.81 18.91
N VAL A 459 -6.04 8.44 19.91
CA VAL A 459 -5.80 7.27 20.75
C VAL A 459 -6.41 6.07 20.04
N ILE A 460 -5.59 5.05 19.78
CA ILE A 460 -5.97 3.89 18.99
C ILE A 460 -5.81 2.62 19.80
N GLY A 461 -6.78 1.72 19.69
CA GLY A 461 -6.75 0.42 20.32
C GLY A 461 -8.08 -0.31 20.22
N LYS A 462 -8.04 -1.62 20.38
CA LYS A 462 -9.22 -2.48 20.19
C LYS A 462 -10.31 -2.19 21.24
N ASN A 463 -11.54 -1.99 20.77
CA ASN A 463 -12.72 -1.75 21.59
C ASN A 463 -12.64 -0.58 22.57
N ILE A 464 -11.69 0.36 22.39
CA ILE A 464 -11.44 1.44 23.37
C ILE A 464 -12.67 2.31 23.62
N VAL A 465 -13.55 2.48 22.64
CA VAL A 465 -14.79 3.25 22.78
C VAL A 465 -15.79 2.55 23.72
N ARG A 466 -15.68 1.22 23.89
CA ARG A 466 -16.54 0.41 24.77
C ARG A 466 -15.94 0.20 26.16
N LEU A 467 -14.68 0.56 26.38
CA LEU A 467 -14.05 0.44 27.68
C LEU A 467 -14.53 1.55 28.62
N ASN A 468 -15.02 1.16 29.78
CA ASN A 468 -15.50 2.11 30.78
C ASN A 468 -14.39 3.10 31.21
N GLY A 469 -14.75 4.37 31.30
CA GLY A 469 -13.81 5.42 31.76
C GLY A 469 -12.75 5.83 30.73
N MET A 470 -12.79 5.32 29.48
CA MET A 470 -11.75 5.59 28.49
C MET A 470 -11.64 7.08 28.14
N LEU A 471 -12.75 7.80 28.03
CA LEU A 471 -12.71 9.26 27.82
C LEU A 471 -12.03 9.97 28.98
N LYS A 472 -12.33 9.59 30.24
CA LYS A 472 -11.65 10.15 31.41
C LYS A 472 -10.13 9.91 31.32
N LYS A 473 -9.71 8.68 30.99
CA LYS A 473 -8.29 8.31 30.80
C LYS A 473 -7.63 9.12 29.70
N THR A 474 -8.31 9.33 28.58
CA THR A 474 -7.80 10.11 27.45
C THR A 474 -7.63 11.60 27.80
N PHE A 475 -8.58 12.21 28.53
CA PHE A 475 -8.55 13.65 28.76
C PHE A 475 -7.99 14.06 30.13
N ALA A 476 -7.75 13.11 31.05
CA ALA A 476 -7.20 13.41 32.37
C ALA A 476 -5.82 14.11 32.33
N PRO A 477 -4.86 13.74 31.46
CA PRO A 477 -3.57 14.43 31.39
C PRO A 477 -3.67 15.83 30.77
N LEU A 478 -4.69 16.13 29.96
CA LEU A 478 -4.83 17.36 29.18
C LEU A 478 -5.39 18.55 30.01
N LYS A 479 -4.86 18.80 31.18
CA LYS A 479 -5.42 19.79 32.14
C LYS A 479 -5.34 21.25 31.67
N ARG A 480 -4.43 21.58 30.76
CA ARG A 480 -4.14 22.95 30.31
C ARG A 480 -4.34 23.15 28.82
N THR A 481 -4.72 22.10 28.12
CA THR A 481 -4.86 22.08 26.65
C THR A 481 -6.30 22.33 26.24
N ASN A 482 -6.52 23.22 25.31
CA ASN A 482 -7.82 23.42 24.68
C ASN A 482 -8.07 22.32 23.66
N VAL A 483 -9.21 21.64 23.77
CA VAL A 483 -9.67 20.65 22.79
C VAL A 483 -10.75 21.29 21.92
N TYR A 484 -10.48 21.49 20.63
CA TYR A 484 -11.36 22.19 19.70
C TYR A 484 -12.44 21.30 19.10
N MET A 485 -12.13 20.02 18.93
CA MET A 485 -13.02 19.04 18.31
C MET A 485 -12.74 17.66 18.88
N ILE A 486 -13.77 16.86 19.09
CA ILE A 486 -13.65 15.45 19.49
C ILE A 486 -14.46 14.60 18.50
N SER A 487 -13.88 13.53 17.99
CA SER A 487 -14.55 12.51 17.20
C SER A 487 -14.44 11.17 17.89
N GLN A 488 -15.59 10.58 18.21
CA GLN A 488 -15.71 9.29 18.85
C GLN A 488 -16.98 8.58 18.36
N GLY A 489 -16.92 7.28 18.18
CA GLY A 489 -18.08 6.43 17.91
C GLY A 489 -18.28 6.07 16.44
N ALA A 490 -17.57 6.71 15.51
CA ALA A 490 -17.54 6.28 14.09
C ALA A 490 -16.75 4.99 13.91
N SER A 491 -15.68 4.82 14.70
CA SER A 491 -14.87 3.60 14.80
C SER A 491 -14.85 3.12 16.26
N PHE A 492 -14.78 1.81 16.48
CA PHE A 492 -14.63 1.26 17.84
C PHE A 492 -13.19 1.24 18.32
N VAL A 493 -12.24 1.56 17.45
CA VAL A 493 -10.80 1.44 17.72
C VAL A 493 -10.09 2.78 17.85
N ASN A 494 -10.82 3.93 17.72
CA ASN A 494 -10.18 5.23 17.88
C ASN A 494 -11.02 6.24 18.69
N ILE A 495 -10.31 7.17 19.34
CA ILE A 495 -10.81 8.41 19.92
C ILE A 495 -9.89 9.50 19.43
N SER A 496 -10.40 10.42 18.59
CA SER A 496 -9.62 11.48 17.98
C SER A 496 -10.06 12.85 18.49
N PHE A 497 -9.11 13.77 18.63
CA PHE A 497 -9.39 15.13 19.05
C PHE A 497 -8.39 16.12 18.42
N VAL A 498 -8.75 17.40 18.41
CA VAL A 498 -7.97 18.47 17.79
C VAL A 498 -7.48 19.44 18.86
N VAL A 499 -6.20 19.77 18.80
CA VAL A 499 -5.49 20.71 19.69
C VAL A 499 -4.71 21.74 18.87
N ASP A 500 -4.14 22.74 19.52
CA ASP A 500 -3.19 23.65 18.91
C ASP A 500 -1.89 22.89 18.56
N ARG A 501 -1.35 23.21 17.37
CA ARG A 501 -0.12 22.57 16.88
C ARG A 501 1.07 22.75 17.82
N GLU A 502 1.16 23.92 18.47
CA GLU A 502 2.23 24.24 19.42
C GLU A 502 2.22 23.30 20.63
N GLU A 503 1.05 22.86 21.08
CA GLU A 503 0.88 21.97 22.25
C GLU A 503 1.06 20.48 21.90
N LEU A 504 1.09 20.12 20.61
CA LEU A 504 1.06 18.72 20.15
C LEU A 504 2.09 17.83 20.85
N THR A 505 3.35 18.29 20.95
CA THR A 505 4.44 17.45 21.49
C THR A 505 4.22 17.14 22.97
N GLU A 506 3.81 18.14 23.76
CA GLU A 506 3.49 17.99 25.18
C GLU A 506 2.27 17.06 25.35
N VAL A 507 1.20 17.33 24.60
CA VAL A 507 -0.04 16.53 24.64
C VAL A 507 0.22 15.06 24.34
N VAL A 508 0.99 14.75 23.30
CA VAL A 508 1.24 13.34 22.90
C VAL A 508 2.16 12.66 23.91
N GLN A 509 3.14 13.36 24.48
CA GLN A 509 4.01 12.82 25.54
C GLN A 509 3.21 12.54 26.82
N ASP A 510 2.46 13.53 27.33
CA ASP A 510 1.66 13.39 28.56
C ASP A 510 0.63 12.27 28.44
N LEU A 511 -0.01 12.19 27.27
CA LEU A 511 -1.00 11.14 26.99
C LEU A 511 -0.35 9.76 26.93
N HIS A 512 0.82 9.65 26.30
CA HIS A 512 1.56 8.38 26.21
C HIS A 512 2.00 7.93 27.62
N ASP A 513 2.61 8.80 28.41
CA ASP A 513 3.08 8.48 29.76
C ASP A 513 1.92 8.03 30.66
N HIS A 514 0.78 8.74 30.56
CA HIS A 514 -0.41 8.37 31.33
C HIS A 514 -1.00 7.01 30.92
N LEU A 515 -1.03 6.69 29.61
CA LEU A 515 -1.66 5.47 29.10
C LEU A 515 -0.75 4.23 29.15
N PHE A 516 0.60 4.40 29.12
CA PHE A 516 1.52 3.29 28.98
C PHE A 516 2.54 3.12 30.10
N ASP A 517 2.86 4.17 30.87
CA ASP A 517 3.91 4.13 31.89
C ASP A 517 3.37 4.16 33.32
N ASN A 518 2.11 4.63 33.56
CA ASN A 518 1.46 4.67 34.87
C ASN A 518 0.17 3.82 34.93
N PRO A 519 0.21 2.50 34.67
CA PRO A 519 -0.98 1.66 34.63
C PRO A 519 -1.67 1.52 36.00
N GLU A 520 -0.95 1.71 37.14
CA GLU A 520 -1.52 1.59 38.50
C GLU A 520 -2.49 2.72 38.86
N GLU A 521 -2.33 3.91 38.30
CA GLU A 521 -3.33 4.99 38.46
C GLU A 521 -4.62 4.71 37.65
N LEU A 522 -4.57 3.74 36.73
CA LEU A 522 -5.71 3.37 35.88
C LEU A 522 -6.71 2.43 36.60
N GLU A 523 -6.28 1.70 37.62
CA GLU A 523 -7.13 0.78 38.42
C GLU A 523 -7.78 1.46 39.65
N ALA A 524 -7.26 2.62 40.06
CA ALA A 524 -7.70 3.31 41.28
C ALA A 524 -8.97 4.19 41.11
N PHE A 525 -9.63 4.12 39.97
CA PHE A 525 -10.83 4.89 39.61
C PHE A 525 -11.85 4.01 38.87
#